data_c6d428fccf3bd4b551ffb9411569715b
#
_entry.id   c6d428fccf3bd4b551ffb9411569715b
#
_cell.length_a   1.000
_cell.length_b   1.000
_cell.length_c   1.000
_cell.angle_alpha   90.00
_cell.angle_beta   90.00
_cell.angle_gamma   90.00
#
_symmetry.space_group_name_H-M   'P 1'
#
loop_
_entity.id
_entity.type
_entity.pdbx_description
1 polymer ?
#
loop_
_entity_poly.entity_id
_entity_poly.type
_entity_poly.pdbx_seq_one_letter_code
_entity_poly.pdbx_strand_id
1 'polypeptide(L)'
;DVRVYDAFHMFYIKKKIKNSANVYVLPQCYLMPINITKKTRDFVTDSDVYHADIRGDDSSEVYQVREYRPGDSVRNIHWKLTARQDEIMVRDMNKTLSCPVIICVNLNGKDCKNYGHAMSAALESMVSLSFSLIDIRVPHFIAWYDPEKMSITRYRIIKEEDVYDAAARMSYVDARSMDWYDVIGMYREKYRGEDFTSFIDV
;
A
#
# COMPACT_ATOMS: atom_id res chain seq x y z
N ASP A 1 -4.10 -12.95 -35.43
CA ASP A 1 -4.02 -14.16 -36.23
C ASP A 1 -2.63 -14.75 -36.16
N VAL A 2 -2.51 -15.99 -35.72
CA VAL A 2 -1.24 -16.72 -35.68
C VAL A 2 -1.24 -17.73 -36.86
N ARG A 3 -0.15 -17.75 -37.63
CA ARG A 3 0.07 -18.74 -38.66
C ARG A 3 1.12 -19.73 -38.16
N VAL A 4 0.76 -21.00 -38.10
CA VAL A 4 1.66 -22.08 -37.72
C VAL A 4 2.01 -22.84 -39.01
N TYR A 5 3.28 -22.84 -39.38
CA TYR A 5 3.80 -23.48 -40.55
C TYR A 5 4.31 -24.88 -40.23
N ASP A 6 4.25 -25.76 -41.19
CA ASP A 6 4.92 -27.06 -41.11
C ASP A 6 6.46 -26.90 -41.22
N ALA A 7 7.20 -28.00 -40.95
CA ALA A 7 8.65 -27.98 -40.93
C ALA A 7 9.29 -27.55 -42.30
N PHE A 8 8.56 -27.67 -43.38
CA PHE A 8 9.03 -27.30 -44.73
C PHE A 8 8.47 -25.96 -45.23
N HIS A 9 7.70 -25.24 -44.40
CA HIS A 9 7.03 -23.96 -44.73
C HIS A 9 6.10 -24.02 -45.96
N MET A 10 5.67 -25.21 -46.32
CA MET A 10 4.80 -25.39 -47.51
C MET A 10 3.31 -25.22 -47.17
N PHE A 11 2.92 -25.56 -45.97
CA PHE A 11 1.55 -25.46 -45.48
C PHE A 11 1.49 -24.66 -44.19
N TYR A 12 0.38 -23.94 -43.98
CA TYR A 12 0.14 -23.27 -42.71
C TYR A 12 -1.32 -23.44 -42.26
N ILE A 13 -1.48 -23.49 -40.95
CA ILE A 13 -2.80 -23.42 -40.33
C ILE A 13 -2.94 -22.02 -39.71
N LYS A 14 -4.02 -21.34 -40.06
CA LYS A 14 -4.34 -20.03 -39.52
C LYS A 14 -5.24 -20.21 -38.28
N LYS A 15 -4.78 -19.79 -37.11
CA LYS A 15 -5.54 -19.84 -35.88
C LYS A 15 -5.76 -18.42 -35.34
N LYS A 16 -7.04 -18.05 -35.12
CA LYS A 16 -7.37 -16.82 -34.39
C LYS A 16 -7.24 -17.09 -32.90
N ILE A 17 -6.28 -16.47 -32.27
CA ILE A 17 -6.12 -16.48 -30.83
C ILE A 17 -6.62 -15.12 -30.34
N LYS A 18 -7.67 -15.13 -29.50
CA LYS A 18 -8.08 -13.94 -28.77
C LYS A 18 -7.21 -13.89 -27.52
N ASN A 19 -6.26 -12.98 -27.51
CA ASN A 19 -5.47 -12.67 -26.34
C ASN A 19 -5.69 -11.19 -26.00
N SER A 20 -5.90 -10.88 -24.75
CA SER A 20 -5.98 -9.51 -24.25
C SER A 20 -4.80 -9.28 -23.32
N ALA A 21 -4.09 -8.19 -23.52
CA ALA A 21 -3.06 -7.73 -22.63
C ALA A 21 -3.51 -6.38 -22.06
N ASN A 22 -3.38 -6.22 -20.74
CA ASN A 22 -3.59 -4.94 -20.11
C ASN A 22 -2.28 -4.15 -20.21
N VAL A 23 -2.35 -2.96 -20.78
CA VAL A 23 -1.22 -2.04 -20.88
C VAL A 23 -1.52 -0.89 -19.93
N TYR A 24 -0.63 -0.67 -18.98
CA TYR A 24 -0.70 0.49 -18.09
C TYR A 24 0.20 1.58 -18.66
N VAL A 25 -0.39 2.75 -18.83
CA VAL A 25 0.37 3.97 -19.14
C VAL A 25 0.57 4.67 -17.79
N LEU A 26 1.81 4.73 -17.37
CA LEU A 26 2.18 5.42 -16.13
C LEU A 26 2.03 6.93 -16.31
N PRO A 27 1.56 7.65 -15.29
CA PRO A 27 1.49 9.10 -15.33
C PRO A 27 2.90 9.70 -15.37
N GLN A 28 2.99 10.95 -15.82
CA GLN A 28 4.23 11.69 -15.72
C GLN A 28 4.59 11.93 -14.26
N CYS A 29 5.88 11.84 -13.95
CA CYS A 29 6.38 12.04 -12.60
C CYS A 29 7.22 13.31 -12.53
N TYR A 30 6.93 14.17 -11.57
CA TYR A 30 7.67 15.39 -11.29
C TYR A 30 8.25 15.31 -9.88
N LEU A 31 9.57 15.32 -9.76
CA LEU A 31 10.21 15.41 -8.46
C LEU A 31 9.95 16.81 -7.87
N MET A 32 9.32 16.83 -6.72
CA MET A 32 9.00 18.06 -5.99
C MET A 32 9.92 18.20 -4.77
N PRO A 33 10.43 19.39 -4.47
CA PRO A 33 11.19 19.60 -3.24
C PRO A 33 10.25 19.46 -2.03
N ILE A 34 10.44 18.39 -1.26
CA ILE A 34 9.66 18.14 -0.04
C ILE A 34 10.52 18.48 1.17
N ASN A 35 10.00 19.36 2.04
CA ASN A 35 10.59 19.63 3.32
C ASN A 35 9.87 18.83 4.41
N ILE A 36 10.58 17.87 4.99
CA ILE A 36 10.06 17.09 6.11
C ILE A 36 10.31 17.79 7.44
N THR A 37 9.33 17.72 8.35
CA THR A 37 9.47 18.26 9.69
C THR A 37 10.50 17.45 10.50
N LYS A 38 11.09 18.09 11.53
CA LYS A 38 11.98 17.37 12.45
C LYS A 38 11.31 16.14 13.04
N LYS A 39 10.03 16.24 13.43
CA LYS A 39 9.24 15.13 13.96
C LYS A 39 9.17 13.95 12.99
N THR A 40 8.95 14.20 11.71
CA THR A 40 8.89 13.15 10.67
C THR A 40 10.27 12.49 10.50
N ARG A 41 11.33 13.27 10.56
CA ARG A 41 12.71 12.75 10.44
C ARG A 41 13.10 11.87 11.62
N ASP A 42 12.80 12.32 12.85
CA ASP A 42 13.08 11.57 14.07
C ASP A 42 12.31 10.24 14.05
N PHE A 43 11.04 10.27 13.61
CA PHE A 43 10.20 9.08 13.46
C PHE A 43 10.78 8.05 12.47
N VAL A 44 11.31 8.49 11.33
CA VAL A 44 11.98 7.62 10.35
C VAL A 44 13.19 6.93 10.98
N THR A 45 14.05 7.70 11.68
CA THR A 45 15.25 7.18 12.32
C THR A 45 14.91 6.12 13.38
N ASP A 46 13.87 6.34 14.18
CA ASP A 46 13.41 5.37 15.18
C ASP A 46 12.80 4.10 14.55
N SER A 47 12.18 4.25 13.37
CA SER A 47 11.58 3.12 12.67
C SER A 47 12.58 2.25 11.92
N ASP A 48 13.67 2.80 11.42
CA ASP A 48 14.71 2.06 10.68
C ASP A 48 15.41 1.01 11.57
N VAL A 49 15.44 1.22 12.88
CA VAL A 49 16.02 0.26 13.85
C VAL A 49 15.16 -1.02 13.96
N TYR A 50 13.90 -0.99 13.54
CA TYR A 50 12.95 -2.11 13.75
C TYR A 50 12.47 -2.81 12.47
N HIS A 51 12.88 -2.40 11.26
CA HIS A 51 12.15 -2.75 10.03
C HIS A 51 12.92 -3.54 8.97
N ALA A 52 14.08 -4.13 9.27
CA ALA A 52 14.90 -4.81 8.27
C ALA A 52 14.23 -6.05 7.63
N ASP A 53 13.18 -6.66 8.24
CA ASP A 53 12.76 -8.02 7.87
C ASP A 53 11.26 -8.27 7.63
N ILE A 54 10.37 -7.27 7.60
CA ILE A 54 8.93 -7.56 7.60
C ILE A 54 8.24 -7.19 6.28
N ARG A 55 8.00 -8.21 5.46
CA ARG A 55 7.03 -8.20 4.35
C ARG A 55 5.71 -8.78 4.85
N GLY A 56 4.66 -7.98 4.93
CA GLY A 56 3.31 -8.48 5.20
C GLY A 56 2.33 -7.35 5.54
N ASP A 57 1.18 -7.36 4.88
CA ASP A 57 0.13 -6.34 5.01
C ASP A 57 -0.96 -6.78 6.00
N ASP A 58 -0.68 -7.76 6.84
CA ASP A 58 -1.67 -8.34 7.76
C ASP A 58 -1.27 -8.13 9.22
N SER A 59 -1.94 -7.18 9.87
CA SER A 59 -1.79 -6.88 11.29
C SER A 59 -2.35 -7.99 12.21
N SER A 60 -2.87 -9.07 11.65
CA SER A 60 -3.37 -10.23 12.38
C SER A 60 -2.33 -11.32 12.57
N GLU A 61 -1.17 -11.24 11.92
CA GLU A 61 -0.13 -12.25 12.05
C GLU A 61 0.76 -12.01 13.28
N VAL A 62 0.90 -13.05 14.06
CA VAL A 62 1.83 -13.13 15.18
C VAL A 62 3.24 -13.21 14.59
N TYR A 63 4.04 -12.17 14.76
CA TYR A 63 5.40 -12.10 14.21
C TYR A 63 6.34 -13.11 14.84
N GLN A 64 6.29 -13.23 16.16
CA GLN A 64 7.15 -14.12 16.93
C GLN A 64 6.47 -14.50 18.25
N VAL A 65 6.75 -15.72 18.72
CA VAL A 65 6.42 -16.09 20.08
C VAL A 65 7.75 -16.16 20.84
N ARG A 66 7.85 -15.35 21.90
CA ARG A 66 9.04 -15.27 22.76
C ARG A 66 8.66 -15.46 24.23
N GLU A 67 9.64 -15.65 25.07
CA GLU A 67 9.46 -15.69 26.51
C GLU A 67 8.96 -14.34 27.05
N TYR A 68 8.14 -14.44 28.09
CA TYR A 68 7.60 -13.28 28.81
C TYR A 68 8.71 -12.44 29.45
N ARG A 69 8.60 -11.13 29.33
CA ARG A 69 9.45 -10.16 30.01
C ARG A 69 8.59 -9.27 30.93
N PRO A 70 9.11 -8.85 32.08
CA PRO A 70 8.41 -7.91 32.96
C PRO A 70 8.02 -6.65 32.20
N GLY A 71 6.70 -6.37 32.17
CA GLY A 71 6.11 -5.27 31.40
C GLY A 71 5.30 -5.70 30.18
N ASP A 72 5.36 -6.97 29.78
CA ASP A 72 4.52 -7.49 28.71
C ASP A 72 3.04 -7.57 29.13
N SER A 73 2.15 -7.30 28.18
CA SER A 73 0.71 -7.38 28.41
C SER A 73 0.24 -8.82 28.55
N VAL A 74 -0.49 -9.11 29.60
CA VAL A 74 -1.10 -10.43 29.86
C VAL A 74 -2.04 -10.88 28.74
N ARG A 75 -2.60 -9.94 27.98
CA ARG A 75 -3.46 -10.22 26.81
C ARG A 75 -2.71 -10.92 25.68
N ASN A 76 -1.40 -10.71 25.60
CA ASN A 76 -0.57 -11.26 24.54
C ASN A 76 0.01 -12.64 24.88
N ILE A 77 -0.32 -13.22 26.04
CA ILE A 77 0.16 -14.55 26.41
C ILE A 77 -0.42 -15.60 25.48
N HIS A 78 0.47 -16.44 24.95
CA HIS A 78 0.10 -17.58 24.12
C HIS A 78 -0.18 -18.81 24.99
N TRP A 79 -1.32 -18.85 25.66
CA TRP A 79 -1.68 -19.88 26.64
C TRP A 79 -1.43 -21.32 26.17
N LYS A 80 -1.72 -21.62 24.89
CA LYS A 80 -1.53 -22.97 24.36
C LYS A 80 -0.05 -23.38 24.29
N LEU A 81 0.85 -22.43 24.03
CA LEU A 81 2.29 -22.72 23.96
C LEU A 81 2.91 -22.70 25.38
N THR A 82 2.49 -21.76 26.21
CA THR A 82 2.83 -21.70 27.63
C THR A 82 2.55 -23.04 28.35
N ALA A 83 1.37 -23.63 28.08
CA ALA A 83 1.03 -24.94 28.67
C ALA A 83 1.86 -26.12 28.13
N ARG A 84 2.62 -25.95 27.07
CA ARG A 84 3.47 -26.99 26.48
C ARG A 84 4.94 -26.87 26.88
N GLN A 85 5.40 -25.66 27.18
CA GLN A 85 6.81 -25.36 27.40
C GLN A 85 7.15 -25.06 28.84
N ASP A 86 6.15 -25.09 29.76
CA ASP A 86 6.27 -24.70 31.16
C ASP A 86 6.84 -23.29 31.42
N GLU A 87 6.95 -22.48 30.36
CA GLU A 87 7.40 -21.09 30.41
C GLU A 87 6.35 -20.18 29.80
N ILE A 88 6.19 -18.99 30.38
CA ILE A 88 5.19 -18.04 29.87
C ILE A 88 5.66 -17.51 28.53
N MET A 89 4.93 -17.89 27.49
CA MET A 89 5.18 -17.46 26.13
C MET A 89 4.23 -16.31 25.73
N VAL A 90 4.79 -15.24 25.18
CA VAL A 90 4.06 -14.07 24.74
C VAL A 90 4.09 -13.99 23.21
N ARG A 91 2.94 -13.72 22.63
CA ARG A 91 2.85 -13.34 21.22
C ARG A 91 3.40 -11.93 21.10
N ASP A 92 4.53 -11.80 20.47
CA ASP A 92 5.02 -10.50 20.04
C ASP A 92 4.18 -10.12 18.81
N MET A 93 3.14 -9.34 19.07
CA MET A 93 2.34 -8.76 18.01
C MET A 93 3.27 -7.82 17.27
N ASN A 94 3.29 -7.91 15.95
CA ASN A 94 3.95 -6.92 15.13
C ASN A 94 3.58 -5.52 15.63
N LYS A 95 4.56 -4.76 16.10
CA LYS A 95 4.34 -3.33 16.28
C LYS A 95 3.91 -2.84 14.93
N THR A 96 2.69 -2.36 14.86
CA THR A 96 2.08 -1.77 13.68
C THR A 96 3.14 -1.05 12.88
N LEU A 97 3.29 -1.42 11.62
CA LEU A 97 4.24 -0.82 10.69
C LEU A 97 3.98 0.68 10.62
N SER A 98 4.56 1.42 11.55
CA SER A 98 4.36 2.86 11.62
C SER A 98 5.07 3.50 10.44
N CYS A 99 4.33 4.18 9.58
CA CYS A 99 4.89 5.01 8.53
C CYS A 99 4.63 6.47 8.87
N PRO A 100 5.63 7.34 8.75
CA PRO A 100 5.49 8.73 9.16
C PRO A 100 4.51 9.51 8.28
N VAL A 101 4.34 9.11 7.04
CA VAL A 101 3.51 9.82 6.05
C VAL A 101 2.49 8.89 5.43
N ILE A 102 1.28 9.40 5.28
CA ILE A 102 0.19 8.72 4.59
C ILE A 102 -0.34 9.64 3.50
N ILE A 103 -0.27 9.18 2.25
CA ILE A 103 -0.89 9.85 1.11
C ILE A 103 -2.30 9.27 0.96
N CYS A 104 -3.32 10.09 1.25
CA CYS A 104 -4.71 9.73 1.07
C CYS A 104 -5.16 10.19 -0.31
N VAL A 105 -5.56 9.27 -1.17
CA VAL A 105 -6.09 9.59 -2.49
C VAL A 105 -7.61 9.51 -2.45
N ASN A 106 -8.25 10.65 -2.66
CA ASN A 106 -9.70 10.76 -2.65
C ASN A 106 -10.26 10.62 -4.06
N LEU A 107 -10.69 9.41 -4.39
CA LEU A 107 -11.25 9.08 -5.71
C LEU A 107 -12.75 9.44 -5.73
N ASN A 108 -13.07 10.71 -5.99
CA ASN A 108 -14.45 11.19 -6.14
C ASN A 108 -14.77 11.43 -7.62
N GLY A 109 -15.56 10.55 -8.21
CA GLY A 109 -15.90 10.63 -9.64
C GLY A 109 -17.31 11.11 -9.96
N LYS A 110 -18.24 11.11 -9.00
CA LYS A 110 -19.67 11.33 -9.22
C LYS A 110 -20.01 12.70 -9.84
N ASP A 111 -19.33 13.75 -9.37
CA ASP A 111 -19.58 15.11 -9.86
C ASP A 111 -18.52 15.60 -10.85
N CYS A 112 -17.63 14.69 -11.28
CA CYS A 112 -16.53 15.05 -12.14
C CYS A 112 -16.93 15.03 -13.62
N LYS A 113 -16.98 16.20 -14.26
CA LYS A 113 -17.30 16.32 -15.68
C LYS A 113 -16.31 15.61 -16.60
N ASN A 114 -15.06 15.48 -16.19
CA ASN A 114 -14.01 14.79 -16.93
C ASN A 114 -13.24 13.84 -16.01
N TYR A 115 -13.89 12.75 -15.67
CA TYR A 115 -13.35 11.73 -14.77
C TYR A 115 -11.94 11.23 -15.17
N GLY A 116 -11.74 10.97 -16.46
CA GLY A 116 -10.43 10.48 -16.94
C GLY A 116 -9.29 11.46 -16.67
N HIS A 117 -9.54 12.75 -16.84
CA HIS A 117 -8.53 13.77 -16.56
C HIS A 117 -8.26 13.93 -15.06
N ALA A 118 -9.33 13.93 -14.24
CA ALA A 118 -9.20 14.03 -12.79
C ALA A 118 -8.45 12.82 -12.21
N MET A 119 -8.79 11.62 -12.66
CA MET A 119 -8.10 10.40 -12.24
C MET A 119 -6.62 10.40 -12.65
N SER A 120 -6.31 10.87 -13.86
CA SER A 120 -4.92 11.02 -14.31
C SER A 120 -4.16 12.03 -13.45
N ALA A 121 -4.77 13.17 -13.13
CA ALA A 121 -4.16 14.19 -12.28
C ALA A 121 -3.91 13.69 -10.84
N ALA A 122 -4.87 12.96 -10.26
CA ALA A 122 -4.72 12.35 -8.94
C ALA A 122 -3.58 11.33 -8.93
N LEU A 123 -3.52 10.43 -9.93
CA LEU A 123 -2.43 9.46 -10.06
C LEU A 123 -1.07 10.14 -10.27
N GLU A 124 -1.02 11.20 -11.10
CA GLU A 124 0.20 11.97 -11.35
C GLU A 124 0.70 12.65 -10.07
N SER A 125 -0.19 13.26 -9.32
CA SER A 125 0.13 13.90 -8.03
C SER A 125 0.62 12.87 -7.01
N MET A 126 -0.08 11.77 -6.86
CA MET A 126 0.26 10.69 -5.95
C MET A 126 1.64 10.09 -6.29
N VAL A 127 1.88 9.76 -7.57
CA VAL A 127 3.15 9.20 -8.03
C VAL A 127 4.30 10.19 -7.80
N SER A 128 4.10 11.46 -8.15
CA SER A 128 5.12 12.52 -7.97
C SER A 128 5.48 12.72 -6.50
N LEU A 129 4.50 12.75 -5.60
CA LEU A 129 4.72 12.82 -4.16
C LEU A 129 5.46 11.58 -3.65
N SER A 130 5.05 10.39 -4.07
CA SER A 130 5.68 9.14 -3.65
C SER A 130 7.14 9.06 -4.07
N PHE A 131 7.46 9.39 -5.32
CA PHE A 131 8.86 9.43 -5.77
C PHE A 131 9.68 10.46 -5.00
N SER A 132 9.12 11.62 -4.72
CA SER A 132 9.80 12.66 -3.94
C SER A 132 10.06 12.22 -2.49
N LEU A 133 9.14 11.44 -1.89
CA LEU A 133 9.36 10.85 -0.55
C LEU A 133 10.40 9.72 -0.58
N ILE A 134 10.42 8.90 -1.63
CA ILE A 134 11.44 7.86 -1.81
C ILE A 134 12.83 8.48 -1.96
N ASP A 135 12.96 9.55 -2.74
CA ASP A 135 14.23 10.26 -2.96
C ASP A 135 14.86 10.72 -1.63
N ILE A 136 14.04 11.18 -0.70
CA ILE A 136 14.48 11.55 0.66
C ILE A 136 14.42 10.39 1.66
N ARG A 137 14.21 9.16 1.20
CA ARG A 137 14.17 7.90 1.99
C ARG A 137 13.13 7.90 3.10
N VAL A 138 11.95 8.43 2.84
CA VAL A 138 10.81 8.41 3.77
C VAL A 138 9.81 7.33 3.34
N PRO A 139 9.72 6.21 4.09
CA PRO A 139 8.69 5.21 3.84
C PRO A 139 7.32 5.80 4.12
N HIS A 140 6.33 5.45 3.31
CA HIS A 140 4.99 6.01 3.44
C HIS A 140 3.92 5.00 3.02
N PHE A 141 2.68 5.27 3.36
CA PHE A 141 1.52 4.55 2.84
C PHE A 141 0.80 5.41 1.80
N ILE A 142 0.28 4.73 0.77
CA ILE A 142 -0.77 5.27 -0.08
C ILE A 142 -2.07 4.59 0.35
N ALA A 143 -3.10 5.38 0.61
CA ALA A 143 -4.40 4.89 1.06
C ALA A 143 -5.53 5.46 0.21
N TRP A 144 -6.51 4.63 -0.11
CA TRP A 144 -7.72 5.03 -0.84
C TRP A 144 -8.92 4.21 -0.39
N TYR A 145 -10.10 4.69 -0.68
CA TYR A 145 -11.32 3.91 -0.47
C TYR A 145 -11.54 2.93 -1.63
N ASP A 146 -11.69 1.66 -1.31
CA ASP A 146 -11.96 0.59 -2.27
C ASP A 146 -13.47 0.24 -2.23
N PRO A 147 -14.24 0.59 -3.28
CA PRO A 147 -15.68 0.36 -3.29
C PRO A 147 -16.05 -1.12 -3.33
N GLU A 148 -15.21 -1.98 -3.91
CA GLU A 148 -15.47 -3.41 -3.95
C GLU A 148 -15.36 -4.04 -2.56
N LYS A 149 -14.40 -3.58 -1.77
CA LYS A 149 -14.19 -4.04 -0.40
C LYS A 149 -14.99 -3.24 0.63
N MET A 150 -15.63 -2.15 0.21
CA MET A 150 -16.33 -1.19 1.08
C MET A 150 -15.47 -0.73 2.27
N SER A 151 -14.19 -0.56 2.05
CA SER A 151 -13.23 -0.20 3.11
C SER A 151 -12.00 0.49 2.56
N ILE A 152 -11.24 1.14 3.46
CA ILE A 152 -9.93 1.71 3.12
C ILE A 152 -8.96 0.59 2.78
N THR A 153 -8.32 0.72 1.64
CA THR A 153 -7.15 -0.08 1.24
C THR A 153 -5.92 0.80 1.37
N ARG A 154 -4.82 0.22 1.82
CA ARG A 154 -3.53 0.90 1.86
C ARG A 154 -2.44 0.05 1.23
N TYR A 155 -1.42 0.69 0.71
CA TYR A 155 -0.25 0.05 0.15
C TYR A 155 1.01 0.73 0.69
N ARG A 156 1.96 -0.07 1.20
CA ARG A 156 3.22 0.43 1.75
C ARG A 156 4.20 0.68 0.63
N ILE A 157 4.84 1.84 0.67
CA ILE A 157 5.83 2.27 -0.31
C ILE A 157 7.18 2.39 0.38
N ILE A 158 8.16 1.64 -0.12
CA ILE A 158 9.55 1.67 0.32
C ILE A 158 10.46 1.96 -0.86
N LYS A 159 10.11 1.45 -2.04
CA LYS A 159 10.90 1.54 -3.26
C LYS A 159 10.02 1.91 -4.46
N GLU A 160 10.66 2.31 -5.55
CA GLU A 160 9.98 2.77 -6.77
C GLU A 160 8.98 1.75 -7.34
N GLU A 161 9.32 0.45 -7.30
CA GLU A 161 8.44 -0.61 -7.80
C GLU A 161 7.09 -0.63 -7.07
N ASP A 162 7.10 -0.34 -5.77
CA ASP A 162 5.89 -0.32 -4.94
C ASP A 162 4.93 0.79 -5.40
N VAL A 163 5.47 1.93 -5.89
CA VAL A 163 4.65 3.04 -6.43
C VAL A 163 3.90 2.60 -7.68
N TYR A 164 4.59 1.90 -8.57
CA TYR A 164 3.98 1.40 -9.80
C TYR A 164 2.89 0.36 -9.50
N ASP A 165 3.12 -0.52 -8.55
CA ASP A 165 2.14 -1.50 -8.12
C ASP A 165 0.91 -0.83 -7.49
N ALA A 166 1.10 0.19 -6.66
CA ALA A 166 0.01 0.96 -6.08
C ALA A 166 -0.80 1.69 -7.15
N ALA A 167 -0.13 2.37 -8.09
CA ALA A 167 -0.77 3.08 -9.20
C ALA A 167 -1.57 2.11 -10.10
N ALA A 168 -1.01 0.94 -10.41
CA ALA A 168 -1.70 -0.10 -11.16
C ALA A 168 -2.98 -0.56 -10.43
N ARG A 169 -2.91 -0.83 -9.13
CA ARG A 169 -4.08 -1.23 -8.32
C ARG A 169 -5.16 -0.16 -8.28
N MET A 170 -4.77 1.11 -8.12
CA MET A 170 -5.72 2.22 -8.11
C MET A 170 -6.40 2.43 -9.47
N SER A 171 -5.71 2.19 -10.57
CA SER A 171 -6.28 2.34 -11.92
C SER A 171 -7.43 1.37 -12.22
N TYR A 172 -7.54 0.28 -11.46
CA TYR A 172 -8.68 -0.64 -11.55
C TYR A 172 -9.91 -0.18 -10.76
N VAL A 173 -9.76 0.77 -9.87
CA VAL A 173 -10.88 1.26 -9.05
C VAL A 173 -11.83 2.07 -9.92
N ASP A 174 -13.06 1.61 -10.07
CA ASP A 174 -14.10 2.40 -10.76
C ASP A 174 -14.77 3.36 -9.79
N ALA A 175 -14.24 4.58 -9.75
CA ALA A 175 -14.73 5.63 -8.88
C ALA A 175 -15.77 6.57 -9.52
N ARG A 176 -16.29 6.26 -10.73
CA ARG A 176 -17.22 7.14 -11.45
C ARG A 176 -18.53 7.41 -10.70
N SER A 177 -18.98 6.43 -9.95
CA SER A 177 -20.20 6.50 -9.15
C SER A 177 -19.95 6.82 -7.68
N MET A 178 -18.70 7.02 -7.30
CA MET A 178 -18.32 7.28 -5.91
C MET A 178 -18.62 8.71 -5.52
N ASP A 179 -19.26 8.86 -4.36
CA ASP A 179 -19.38 10.13 -3.66
C ASP A 179 -18.04 10.49 -2.95
N TRP A 180 -17.99 11.70 -2.41
CA TRP A 180 -16.88 12.08 -1.55
C TRP A 180 -16.90 11.26 -0.26
N TYR A 181 -15.76 10.69 0.09
CA TYR A 181 -15.55 9.97 1.35
C TYR A 181 -14.47 10.65 2.18
N ASP A 182 -14.69 10.71 3.48
CA ASP A 182 -13.65 11.12 4.42
C ASP A 182 -12.63 9.97 4.60
N VAL A 183 -11.73 9.85 3.61
CA VAL A 183 -10.69 8.81 3.58
C VAL A 183 -9.81 8.88 4.82
N ILE A 184 -9.48 10.08 5.29
CA ILE A 184 -8.65 10.30 6.49
C ILE A 184 -9.36 9.82 7.76
N GLY A 185 -10.64 10.18 7.91
CA GLY A 185 -11.45 9.74 9.06
C GLY A 185 -11.61 8.23 9.09
N MET A 186 -11.94 7.63 7.95
CA MET A 186 -12.05 6.18 7.80
C MET A 186 -10.72 5.46 8.04
N TYR A 187 -9.60 6.04 7.59
CA TYR A 187 -8.27 5.51 7.86
C TYR A 187 -7.98 5.46 9.36
N ARG A 188 -8.22 6.59 10.07
CA ARG A 188 -8.02 6.70 11.52
C ARG A 188 -8.90 5.72 12.31
N GLU A 189 -10.10 5.47 11.81
CA GLU A 189 -11.01 4.51 12.44
C GLU A 189 -10.54 3.08 12.28
N LYS A 190 -10.14 2.70 11.06
CA LYS A 190 -9.70 1.35 10.74
C LYS A 190 -8.36 1.00 11.38
N TYR A 191 -7.42 1.95 11.40
CA TYR A 191 -6.05 1.76 11.90
C TYR A 191 -5.82 2.52 13.21
N ARG A 192 -6.74 2.37 14.16
CA ARG A 192 -6.62 2.98 15.50
C ARG A 192 -5.39 2.44 16.21
N GLY A 193 -4.54 3.35 16.71
CA GLY A 193 -3.32 3.02 17.45
C GLY A 193 -2.05 2.96 16.64
N GLU A 194 -2.11 3.25 15.35
CA GLU A 194 -0.93 3.48 14.55
C GLU A 194 -0.47 4.94 14.68
N ASP A 195 0.82 5.12 14.89
CA ASP A 195 1.44 6.43 14.93
C ASP A 195 1.86 6.88 13.53
N PHE A 196 1.50 8.09 13.18
CA PHE A 196 1.91 8.76 11.95
C PHE A 196 2.12 10.25 12.21
N THR A 197 2.91 10.91 11.37
CA THR A 197 3.22 12.33 11.56
C THR A 197 2.43 13.23 10.65
N SER A 198 2.06 12.78 9.46
CA SER A 198 1.44 13.62 8.44
C SER A 198 0.48 12.84 7.54
N PHE A 199 -0.64 13.45 7.21
CA PHE A 199 -1.49 13.09 6.08
C PHE A 199 -1.30 14.07 4.93
N ILE A 200 -1.30 13.57 3.71
CA ILE A 200 -1.34 14.35 2.48
C ILE A 200 -2.58 13.91 1.73
N ASP A 201 -3.51 14.84 1.49
CA ASP A 201 -4.74 14.60 0.72
C ASP A 201 -4.50 14.99 -0.75
N VAL A 202 -4.86 14.09 -1.68
CA VAL A 202 -4.64 14.22 -3.13
C VAL A 202 -5.94 13.97 -3.88
#